data_9dbab771a66c3aac214cf7cdd4016826
#
_entry.id   9dbab771a66c3aac214cf7cdd4016826
#
_cell.length_a   1.000
_cell.length_b   1.000
_cell.length_c   1.000
_cell.angle_alpha   90.00
_cell.angle_beta   90.00
_cell.angle_gamma   90.00
#
_symmetry.space_group_name_H-M   'P 1'
#
loop_
_entity.id
_entity.type
_entity.pdbx_description
1 polymer ?
#
loop_
_entity_poly.entity_id
_entity_poly.type
_entity_poly.pdbx_seq_one_letter_code
_entity_poly.pdbx_strand_id
1 'polypeptide(L)'
;MDGSESVLFERNVPDSTEKLLQSTVGIAGCGGLGSNAAVSLVRAGVGHLILADFDKVELSNLNRQYYFQEDIGKMKVKALADRLRTIHPHIRLDVHPIKLTPEAIPKIFNKASLLIEAFDKAESKHWLIEAWCKSFPDHPIVVGSGLSGAGKSNDLRVQKGGHVYFCGDSETDMSLGLCAPRVAMVANMEANVAISLLLGLEEI
;
A
#
# COMPACT_ATOMS: atom_id res chain seq x y z
N MET A 1 -22.42 -9.44 -3.73
CA MET A 1 -22.26 -8.13 -4.41
C MET A 1 -23.61 -7.44 -4.47
N ASP A 2 -23.72 -6.21 -4.00
CA ASP A 2 -24.91 -5.44 -4.34
C ASP A 2 -24.81 -4.90 -5.78
N GLY A 3 -25.92 -4.37 -6.34
CA GLY A 3 -25.93 -3.88 -7.72
C GLY A 3 -24.96 -2.73 -7.99
N SER A 4 -24.54 -1.97 -6.97
CA SER A 4 -23.61 -0.86 -7.10
C SER A 4 -22.15 -1.32 -7.21
N GLU A 5 -21.76 -2.35 -6.48
CA GLU A 5 -20.43 -2.96 -6.57
C GLU A 5 -20.20 -3.62 -7.93
N SER A 6 -21.23 -4.29 -8.48
CA SER A 6 -21.14 -4.91 -9.81
C SER A 6 -20.85 -3.87 -10.91
N VAL A 7 -21.43 -2.69 -10.82
CA VAL A 7 -21.19 -1.59 -11.77
C VAL A 7 -19.82 -0.94 -11.54
N LEU A 8 -19.43 -0.75 -10.27
CA LEU A 8 -18.13 -0.13 -9.93
C LEU A 8 -16.95 -0.91 -10.52
N PHE A 9 -17.03 -2.24 -10.51
CA PHE A 9 -15.95 -3.12 -10.93
C PHE A 9 -16.20 -3.84 -12.27
N GLU A 10 -17.19 -3.42 -13.06
CA GLU A 10 -17.56 -4.10 -14.33
C GLU A 10 -16.44 -4.16 -15.37
N ARG A 11 -15.48 -3.21 -15.29
CA ARG A 11 -14.33 -3.11 -16.19
C ARG A 11 -13.05 -3.71 -15.63
N ASN A 12 -13.13 -4.39 -14.51
CA ASN A 12 -11.98 -5.11 -13.97
C ASN A 12 -11.55 -6.25 -14.90
N VAL A 13 -10.33 -6.75 -14.65
CA VAL A 13 -9.85 -7.97 -15.30
C VAL A 13 -10.88 -9.09 -15.09
N PRO A 14 -11.25 -9.85 -16.14
CA PRO A 14 -12.22 -10.93 -16.00
C PRO A 14 -11.88 -11.86 -14.83
N ASP A 15 -12.91 -12.28 -14.09
CA ASP A 15 -12.83 -13.22 -12.95
C ASP A 15 -12.02 -12.74 -11.73
N SER A 16 -11.55 -11.48 -11.73
CA SER A 16 -10.74 -10.94 -10.63
C SER A 16 -11.56 -10.39 -9.46
N THR A 17 -12.73 -9.82 -9.73
CA THR A 17 -13.49 -8.99 -8.78
C THR A 17 -13.88 -9.75 -7.52
N GLU A 18 -14.45 -10.98 -7.64
CA GLU A 18 -14.88 -11.75 -6.47
C GLU A 18 -13.69 -12.09 -5.56
N LYS A 19 -12.56 -12.49 -6.14
CA LYS A 19 -11.34 -12.84 -5.41
C LYS A 19 -10.74 -11.66 -4.68
N LEU A 20 -10.72 -10.48 -5.34
CA LEU A 20 -10.23 -9.24 -4.74
C LEU A 20 -11.14 -8.73 -3.62
N LEU A 21 -12.47 -8.79 -3.79
CA LEU A 21 -13.43 -8.41 -2.74
C LEU A 21 -13.31 -9.26 -1.47
N GLN A 22 -12.86 -10.51 -1.58
CA GLN A 22 -12.60 -11.40 -0.44
C GLN A 22 -11.20 -11.23 0.15
N SER A 23 -10.30 -10.52 -0.53
CA SER A 23 -8.90 -10.37 -0.12
C SER A 23 -8.72 -9.31 0.96
N THR A 24 -7.69 -9.53 1.80
CA THR A 24 -7.28 -8.59 2.86
C THR A 24 -5.83 -8.21 2.67
N VAL A 25 -5.53 -6.90 2.58
CA VAL A 25 -4.18 -6.36 2.45
C VAL A 25 -3.84 -5.49 3.65
N GLY A 26 -2.68 -5.75 4.26
CA GLY A 26 -2.10 -4.87 5.27
C GLY A 26 -1.28 -3.74 4.60
N ILE A 27 -1.35 -2.54 5.16
CA ILE A 27 -0.52 -1.39 4.73
C ILE A 27 0.13 -0.78 5.96
N ALA A 28 1.43 -0.89 6.06
CA ALA A 28 2.25 -0.33 7.12
C ALA A 28 2.85 1.01 6.66
N GLY A 29 2.28 2.11 7.13
CA GLY A 29 2.55 3.48 6.70
C GLY A 29 1.54 3.99 5.68
N CYS A 30 1.02 5.21 5.90
CA CYS A 30 0.04 5.86 5.02
C CYS A 30 0.62 7.16 4.42
N GLY A 31 1.93 7.14 4.12
CA GLY A 31 2.64 8.23 3.47
C GLY A 31 2.48 8.22 1.94
N GLY A 32 3.54 8.61 1.24
CA GLY A 32 3.56 8.71 -0.24
C GLY A 32 3.26 7.38 -0.94
N LEU A 33 3.86 6.29 -0.48
CA LEU A 33 3.59 4.95 -1.02
C LEU A 33 2.24 4.44 -0.56
N GLY A 34 2.04 4.28 0.76
CA GLY A 34 0.87 3.61 1.29
C GLY A 34 -0.46 4.28 0.97
N SER A 35 -0.54 5.62 0.94
CA SER A 35 -1.79 6.30 0.59
C SER A 35 -2.18 6.10 -0.88
N ASN A 36 -1.21 6.17 -1.80
CA ASN A 36 -1.45 5.93 -3.22
C ASN A 36 -1.76 4.45 -3.51
N ALA A 37 -1.01 3.52 -2.91
CA ALA A 37 -1.26 2.08 -3.04
C ALA A 37 -2.65 1.69 -2.51
N ALA A 38 -3.05 2.23 -1.34
CA ALA A 38 -4.39 1.99 -0.78
C ALA A 38 -5.51 2.39 -1.75
N VAL A 39 -5.40 3.58 -2.35
CA VAL A 39 -6.37 4.06 -3.34
C VAL A 39 -6.43 3.12 -4.54
N SER A 40 -5.29 2.68 -5.05
CA SER A 40 -5.21 1.78 -6.21
C SER A 40 -5.81 0.41 -5.90
N LEU A 41 -5.53 -0.15 -4.73
CA LEU A 41 -6.10 -1.43 -4.29
C LEU A 41 -7.63 -1.38 -4.15
N VAL A 42 -8.16 -0.29 -3.54
CA VAL A 42 -9.62 -0.12 -3.41
C VAL A 42 -10.29 0.06 -4.76
N ARG A 43 -9.68 0.81 -5.68
CA ARG A 43 -10.18 0.97 -7.05
C ARG A 43 -10.14 -0.32 -7.85
N ALA A 44 -9.20 -1.22 -7.55
CA ALA A 44 -9.13 -2.56 -8.14
C ALA A 44 -10.11 -3.55 -7.53
N GLY A 45 -10.75 -3.22 -6.40
CA GLY A 45 -11.76 -4.07 -5.77
C GLY A 45 -11.28 -4.88 -4.57
N VAL A 46 -10.11 -4.57 -3.99
CA VAL A 46 -9.70 -5.22 -2.72
C VAL A 46 -10.70 -4.85 -1.63
N GLY A 47 -11.33 -5.88 -1.04
CA GLY A 47 -12.50 -5.70 -0.16
C GLY A 47 -12.15 -5.37 1.29
N HIS A 48 -10.89 -5.55 1.73
CA HIS A 48 -10.48 -5.24 3.10
C HIS A 48 -9.05 -4.71 3.15
N LEU A 49 -8.86 -3.56 3.81
CA LEU A 49 -7.54 -3.02 4.12
C LEU A 49 -7.35 -2.87 5.62
N ILE A 50 -6.16 -3.22 6.11
CA ILE A 50 -5.69 -2.96 7.47
C ILE A 50 -4.64 -1.86 7.38
N LEU A 51 -4.95 -0.66 7.90
CA LEU A 51 -4.12 0.53 7.79
C LEU A 51 -3.48 0.86 9.14
N ALA A 52 -2.17 1.06 9.17
CA ALA A 52 -1.46 1.47 10.39
C ALA A 52 -0.48 2.62 10.09
N ASP A 53 -0.65 3.74 10.79
CA ASP A 53 0.21 4.92 10.76
C ASP A 53 -0.08 5.79 12.00
N PHE A 54 0.92 6.47 12.53
CA PHE A 54 0.77 7.33 13.73
C PHE A 54 0.84 8.83 13.44
N ASP A 55 1.16 9.20 12.19
CA ASP A 55 1.33 10.60 11.79
C ASP A 55 0.01 11.32 11.55
N LYS A 56 0.11 12.65 11.56
CA LYS A 56 -0.92 13.55 11.05
C LYS A 56 -0.58 14.03 9.65
N VAL A 57 -1.60 14.42 8.91
CA VAL A 57 -1.45 15.07 7.62
C VAL A 57 -0.89 16.47 7.80
N GLU A 58 0.17 16.78 7.07
CA GLU A 58 0.83 18.09 7.02
C GLU A 58 0.72 18.69 5.62
N LEU A 59 0.84 20.02 5.51
CA LEU A 59 0.81 20.71 4.22
C LEU A 59 1.87 20.16 3.24
N SER A 60 3.07 19.85 3.74
CA SER A 60 4.17 19.27 2.97
C SER A 60 3.89 17.88 2.41
N ASN A 61 2.88 17.20 2.91
CA ASN A 61 2.49 15.87 2.42
C ASN A 61 1.67 15.95 1.13
N LEU A 62 0.93 17.03 0.91
CA LEU A 62 -0.02 17.16 -0.19
C LEU A 62 0.63 17.12 -1.57
N ASN A 63 1.95 17.32 -1.65
CA ASN A 63 2.68 17.26 -2.91
C ASN A 63 2.80 15.84 -3.49
N ARG A 64 2.57 14.75 -2.67
CA ARG A 64 2.78 13.37 -3.14
C ARG A 64 1.94 12.30 -2.42
N GLN A 65 1.22 12.65 -1.35
CA GLN A 65 0.34 11.75 -0.59
C GLN A 65 -1.12 12.00 -0.97
N TYR A 66 -1.96 10.98 -0.86
CA TYR A 66 -3.36 11.07 -1.28
C TYR A 66 -4.23 11.75 -0.22
N TYR A 67 -3.88 13.00 0.10
CA TYR A 67 -4.58 13.88 1.04
C TYR A 67 -4.88 15.22 0.40
N PHE A 68 -5.83 15.95 0.99
CA PHE A 68 -6.32 17.23 0.52
C PHE A 68 -6.20 18.29 1.63
N GLN A 69 -6.39 19.56 1.28
CA GLN A 69 -6.27 20.70 2.20
C GLN A 69 -7.10 20.51 3.49
N GLU A 70 -8.30 19.97 3.36
CA GLU A 70 -9.23 19.70 4.47
C GLU A 70 -8.81 18.54 5.39
N ASP A 71 -7.78 17.79 5.02
CA ASP A 71 -7.24 16.69 5.82
C ASP A 71 -6.10 17.11 6.73
N ILE A 72 -5.56 18.32 6.54
CA ILE A 72 -4.44 18.84 7.35
C ILE A 72 -4.80 18.79 8.84
N GLY A 73 -3.89 18.20 9.64
CA GLY A 73 -4.03 18.01 11.08
C GLY A 73 -4.76 16.75 11.51
N LYS A 74 -5.49 16.06 10.61
CA LYS A 74 -6.11 14.76 10.90
C LYS A 74 -5.05 13.65 10.95
N MET A 75 -5.32 12.57 11.70
CA MET A 75 -4.52 11.35 11.64
C MET A 75 -4.56 10.78 10.21
N LYS A 76 -3.39 10.46 9.62
CA LYS A 76 -3.28 9.94 8.24
C LYS A 76 -4.20 8.76 7.98
N VAL A 77 -4.19 7.75 8.86
CA VAL A 77 -5.05 6.56 8.71
C VAL A 77 -6.55 6.89 8.71
N LYS A 78 -6.98 7.89 9.47
CA LYS A 78 -8.40 8.31 9.52
C LYS A 78 -8.78 9.07 8.26
N ALA A 79 -7.96 10.06 7.87
CA ALA A 79 -8.19 10.82 6.64
C ALA A 79 -8.21 9.90 5.41
N LEU A 80 -7.24 8.97 5.32
CA LEU A 80 -7.20 7.99 4.24
C LEU A 80 -8.46 7.10 4.23
N ALA A 81 -8.86 6.56 5.38
CA ALA A 81 -10.07 5.74 5.48
C ALA A 81 -11.32 6.46 4.99
N ASP A 82 -11.48 7.75 5.33
CA ASP A 82 -12.59 8.56 4.85
C ASP A 82 -12.55 8.71 3.31
N ARG A 83 -11.37 8.95 2.74
CA ARG A 83 -11.19 9.02 1.27
C ARG A 83 -11.49 7.69 0.58
N LEU A 84 -11.05 6.57 1.14
CA LEU A 84 -11.32 5.24 0.57
C LEU A 84 -12.81 4.91 0.55
N ARG A 85 -13.56 5.30 1.58
CA ARG A 85 -15.02 5.15 1.61
C ARG A 85 -15.74 5.99 0.56
N THR A 86 -15.18 7.11 0.11
CA THR A 86 -15.76 7.88 -1.01
C THR A 86 -15.58 7.17 -2.36
N ILE A 87 -14.62 6.25 -2.49
CA ILE A 87 -14.41 5.43 -3.68
C ILE A 87 -15.30 4.19 -3.64
N HIS A 88 -15.24 3.46 -2.52
CA HIS A 88 -15.98 2.23 -2.31
C HIS A 88 -16.67 2.28 -0.93
N PRO A 89 -17.96 2.64 -0.85
CA PRO A 89 -18.65 2.84 0.43
C PRO A 89 -18.69 1.60 1.34
N HIS A 90 -18.65 0.40 0.76
CA HIS A 90 -18.70 -0.89 1.47
C HIS A 90 -17.34 -1.49 1.82
N ILE A 91 -16.23 -0.78 1.49
CA ILE A 91 -14.87 -1.24 1.86
C ILE A 91 -14.74 -1.51 3.36
N ARG A 92 -14.19 -2.65 3.73
CA ARG A 92 -13.84 -2.94 5.12
C ARG A 92 -12.47 -2.33 5.44
N LEU A 93 -12.40 -1.57 6.53
CA LEU A 93 -11.19 -0.87 6.96
C LEU A 93 -10.94 -1.09 8.45
N ASP A 94 -9.84 -1.76 8.78
CA ASP A 94 -9.29 -1.79 10.14
C ASP A 94 -8.25 -0.65 10.24
N VAL A 95 -8.50 0.34 11.11
CA VAL A 95 -7.74 1.59 11.16
C VAL A 95 -7.00 1.69 12.48
N HIS A 96 -5.67 1.69 12.43
CA HIS A 96 -4.79 1.68 13.59
C HIS A 96 -3.91 2.95 13.65
N PRO A 97 -4.34 4.01 14.39
CA PRO A 97 -3.56 5.24 14.54
C PRO A 97 -2.45 5.07 15.59
N ILE A 98 -1.48 4.19 15.31
CA ILE A 98 -0.41 3.81 16.24
C ILE A 98 0.95 3.77 15.56
N LYS A 99 2.00 4.00 16.34
CA LYS A 99 3.37 3.69 15.94
C LYS A 99 3.59 2.18 16.03
N LEU A 100 3.89 1.57 14.89
CA LEU A 100 4.13 0.13 14.82
C LEU A 100 5.44 -0.27 15.54
N THR A 101 5.42 -1.45 16.14
CA THR A 101 6.60 -2.15 16.69
C THR A 101 6.60 -3.58 16.16
N PRO A 102 7.75 -4.31 16.21
CA PRO A 102 7.80 -5.70 15.79
C PRO A 102 6.72 -6.59 16.43
N GLU A 103 6.44 -6.40 17.73
CA GLU A 103 5.46 -7.19 18.49
C GLU A 103 4.00 -6.87 18.10
N ALA A 104 3.77 -5.71 17.49
CA ALA A 104 2.45 -5.30 17.02
C ALA A 104 2.08 -5.93 15.66
N ILE A 105 3.08 -6.29 14.84
CA ILE A 105 2.87 -6.81 13.49
C ILE A 105 1.94 -8.03 13.46
N PRO A 106 2.22 -9.13 14.19
CA PRO A 106 1.34 -10.30 14.17
C PRO A 106 -0.03 -10.08 14.80
N LYS A 107 -0.18 -9.03 15.61
CA LYS A 107 -1.48 -8.71 16.24
C LYS A 107 -2.39 -7.91 15.31
N ILE A 108 -1.80 -6.94 14.60
CA ILE A 108 -2.55 -6.01 13.75
C ILE A 108 -2.87 -6.64 12.39
N PHE A 109 -1.89 -7.30 11.78
CA PHE A 109 -1.99 -7.78 10.42
C PHE A 109 -2.28 -9.28 10.30
N ASN A 110 -2.79 -9.92 11.35
CA ASN A 110 -3.05 -11.37 11.39
C ASN A 110 -4.08 -11.88 10.37
N LYS A 111 -4.87 -10.98 9.78
CA LYS A 111 -5.86 -11.30 8.73
C LYS A 111 -5.36 -10.96 7.33
N ALA A 112 -4.21 -10.30 7.21
CA ALA A 112 -3.71 -9.88 5.92
C ALA A 112 -3.09 -11.04 5.15
N SER A 113 -3.49 -11.20 3.88
CA SER A 113 -2.91 -12.19 2.96
C SER A 113 -1.51 -11.76 2.50
N LEU A 114 -1.25 -10.45 2.50
CA LEU A 114 0.05 -9.85 2.22
C LEU A 114 0.16 -8.49 2.91
N LEU A 115 1.40 -7.99 3.03
CA LEU A 115 1.70 -6.67 3.58
C LEU A 115 2.34 -5.77 2.52
N ILE A 116 1.91 -4.51 2.43
CA ILE A 116 2.64 -3.43 1.76
C ILE A 116 3.42 -2.66 2.82
N GLU A 117 4.73 -2.61 2.66
CA GLU A 117 5.66 -1.84 3.47
C GLU A 117 5.83 -0.46 2.84
N ALA A 118 5.43 0.60 3.56
CA ALA A 118 5.40 1.97 3.05
C ALA A 118 6.10 2.99 3.98
N PHE A 119 7.12 2.57 4.74
CA PHE A 119 7.93 3.45 5.57
C PHE A 119 8.94 4.26 4.74
N ASP A 120 9.40 5.36 5.29
CA ASP A 120 10.39 6.24 4.68
C ASP A 120 11.83 5.95 5.15
N LYS A 121 12.01 5.36 6.35
CA LYS A 121 13.33 5.12 6.95
C LYS A 121 13.80 3.70 6.70
N ALA A 122 15.01 3.54 6.17
CA ALA A 122 15.62 2.24 5.89
C ALA A 122 15.65 1.30 7.11
N GLU A 123 15.98 1.84 8.30
CA GLU A 123 15.96 1.08 9.55
C GLU A 123 14.57 0.53 9.86
N SER A 124 13.53 1.36 9.65
CA SER A 124 12.14 0.95 9.88
C SER A 124 11.67 -0.10 8.89
N LYS A 125 12.08 -0.01 7.62
CA LYS A 125 11.83 -1.04 6.61
C LYS A 125 12.44 -2.37 7.01
N HIS A 126 13.70 -2.36 7.47
CA HIS A 126 14.43 -3.57 7.82
C HIS A 126 13.70 -4.38 8.92
N TRP A 127 13.42 -3.76 10.07
CA TRP A 127 12.76 -4.49 11.16
C TRP A 127 11.32 -4.92 10.83
N LEU A 128 10.61 -4.14 9.97
CA LEU A 128 9.26 -4.53 9.56
C LEU A 128 9.28 -5.78 8.68
N ILE A 129 10.18 -5.83 7.68
CA ILE A 129 10.35 -6.99 6.82
C ILE A 129 10.72 -8.22 7.67
N GLU A 130 11.68 -8.08 8.59
CA GLU A 130 12.07 -9.16 9.49
C GLU A 130 10.91 -9.65 10.35
N ALA A 131 10.18 -8.73 11.00
CA ALA A 131 9.04 -9.07 11.86
C ALA A 131 7.91 -9.74 11.08
N TRP A 132 7.62 -9.28 9.85
CA TRP A 132 6.62 -9.89 8.98
C TRP A 132 7.02 -11.29 8.56
N CYS A 133 8.19 -11.48 7.97
CA CYS A 133 8.68 -12.78 7.50
C CYS A 133 8.79 -13.80 8.63
N LYS A 134 9.15 -13.37 9.84
CA LYS A 134 9.17 -14.23 11.02
C LYS A 134 7.78 -14.65 11.48
N SER A 135 6.80 -13.75 11.41
CA SER A 135 5.43 -13.99 11.89
C SER A 135 4.58 -14.74 10.88
N PHE A 136 4.83 -14.50 9.60
CA PHE A 136 4.05 -15.01 8.46
C PHE A 136 4.97 -15.49 7.33
N PRO A 137 5.71 -16.60 7.51
CA PRO A 137 6.78 -17.03 6.60
C PRO A 137 6.31 -17.31 5.18
N ASP A 138 5.04 -17.69 5.00
CA ASP A 138 4.46 -18.02 3.70
C ASP A 138 3.69 -16.85 3.06
N HIS A 139 3.56 -15.73 3.77
CA HIS A 139 2.82 -14.56 3.28
C HIS A 139 3.79 -13.55 2.64
N PRO A 140 3.49 -13.08 1.42
CA PRO A 140 4.34 -12.11 0.73
C PRO A 140 4.32 -10.73 1.40
N ILE A 141 5.41 -10.00 1.21
CA ILE A 141 5.53 -8.59 1.53
C ILE A 141 6.02 -7.84 0.29
N VAL A 142 5.38 -6.72 -0.01
CA VAL A 142 5.74 -5.82 -1.11
C VAL A 142 6.34 -4.54 -0.53
N VAL A 143 7.48 -4.12 -1.04
CA VAL A 143 8.36 -3.10 -0.45
C VAL A 143 8.72 -2.06 -1.51
N GLY A 144 8.53 -0.78 -1.23
CA GLY A 144 9.05 0.29 -2.09
C GLY A 144 10.53 0.56 -1.83
N SER A 145 11.35 0.55 -2.89
CA SER A 145 12.80 0.79 -2.81
C SER A 145 13.31 1.60 -4.00
N GLY A 146 13.89 2.77 -3.76
CA GLY A 146 14.39 3.65 -4.83
C GLY A 146 13.27 4.34 -5.60
N LEU A 147 12.66 5.35 -4.94
CA LEU A 147 11.53 6.12 -5.48
C LEU A 147 11.81 7.61 -5.57
N SER A 148 13.03 8.03 -5.26
CA SER A 148 13.42 9.45 -5.19
C SER A 148 13.79 10.03 -6.56
N GLY A 149 13.84 11.36 -6.65
CA GLY A 149 14.14 12.08 -7.88
C GLY A 149 12.97 12.15 -8.86
N ALA A 150 13.29 12.36 -10.14
CA ALA A 150 12.33 12.48 -11.24
C ALA A 150 12.87 11.81 -12.51
N GLY A 151 12.00 11.49 -13.45
CA GLY A 151 12.35 10.79 -14.69
C GLY A 151 12.77 9.32 -14.45
N LYS A 152 13.64 8.79 -15.30
CA LYS A 152 14.21 7.43 -15.20
C LYS A 152 13.15 6.32 -15.03
N SER A 153 12.03 6.43 -15.75
CA SER A 153 10.92 5.49 -15.62
C SER A 153 11.29 4.06 -16.03
N ASN A 154 12.24 3.91 -16.96
CA ASN A 154 12.72 2.60 -17.42
C ASN A 154 13.60 1.85 -16.39
N ASP A 155 14.08 2.55 -15.35
CA ASP A 155 14.91 1.93 -14.30
C ASP A 155 14.04 1.26 -13.21
N LEU A 156 12.74 1.58 -13.20
CA LEU A 156 11.79 0.96 -12.25
C LEU A 156 11.54 -0.49 -12.61
N ARG A 157 11.71 -1.38 -11.64
CA ARG A 157 11.54 -2.83 -11.81
C ARG A 157 11.03 -3.48 -10.54
N VAL A 158 10.52 -4.69 -10.67
CA VAL A 158 10.22 -5.55 -9.53
C VAL A 158 11.36 -6.55 -9.37
N GLN A 159 11.88 -6.67 -8.15
CA GLN A 159 12.90 -7.65 -7.77
C GLN A 159 12.34 -8.57 -6.70
N LYS A 160 12.51 -9.88 -6.85
CA LYS A 160 11.99 -10.88 -5.92
C LYS A 160 13.12 -11.56 -5.14
N GLY A 161 12.94 -11.64 -3.83
CA GLY A 161 13.79 -12.43 -2.95
C GLY A 161 12.94 -13.28 -1.99
N GLY A 162 12.72 -14.55 -2.29
CA GLY A 162 11.77 -15.37 -1.53
C GLY A 162 10.34 -14.84 -1.64
N HIS A 163 9.74 -14.47 -0.49
CA HIS A 163 8.41 -13.85 -0.43
C HIS A 163 8.44 -12.32 -0.35
N VAL A 164 9.62 -11.71 -0.54
CA VAL A 164 9.80 -10.25 -0.53
C VAL A 164 9.87 -9.74 -1.96
N TYR A 165 9.07 -8.74 -2.30
CA TYR A 165 8.99 -8.11 -3.62
C TYR A 165 9.36 -6.64 -3.50
N PHE A 166 10.49 -6.24 -4.08
CA PHE A 166 10.97 -4.87 -4.09
C PHE A 166 10.51 -4.15 -5.36
N CYS A 167 9.84 -3.02 -5.21
CA CYS A 167 9.33 -2.17 -6.29
C CYS A 167 10.09 -0.85 -6.33
N GLY A 168 10.69 -0.51 -7.47
CA GLY A 168 11.46 0.73 -7.64
C GLY A 168 12.76 0.50 -8.39
N ASP A 169 13.69 1.45 -8.31
CA ASP A 169 15.02 1.30 -8.92
C ASP A 169 16.06 0.69 -7.98
N SER A 170 15.78 0.62 -6.68
CA SER A 170 16.66 0.13 -5.61
C SER A 170 17.99 0.90 -5.45
N GLU A 171 18.13 2.05 -6.09
CA GLU A 171 19.39 2.81 -6.17
C GLU A 171 19.25 4.25 -5.68
N THR A 172 18.10 4.92 -5.94
CA THR A 172 17.95 6.34 -5.65
C THR A 172 17.81 6.62 -4.16
N ASP A 173 18.64 7.56 -3.69
CA ASP A 173 18.65 8.02 -2.31
C ASP A 173 17.66 9.16 -2.08
N MET A 174 17.16 9.30 -0.85
CA MET A 174 16.20 10.32 -0.44
C MET A 174 16.69 11.76 -0.61
N SER A 175 17.99 11.98 -0.70
CA SER A 175 18.59 13.31 -0.96
C SER A 175 18.20 13.91 -2.32
N LEU A 176 17.77 13.07 -3.27
CA LEU A 176 17.24 13.52 -4.56
C LEU A 176 15.84 14.13 -4.50
N GLY A 177 15.23 14.15 -3.31
CA GLY A 177 13.86 14.63 -3.10
C GLY A 177 12.81 13.69 -3.66
N LEU A 178 11.54 14.05 -3.44
CA LEU A 178 10.39 13.23 -3.81
C LEU A 178 9.50 13.95 -4.81
N CYS A 179 9.35 13.38 -5.99
CA CYS A 179 8.47 13.89 -7.04
C CYS A 179 7.19 13.03 -7.11
N ALA A 180 6.02 13.68 -7.06
CA ALA A 180 4.72 12.99 -7.00
C ALA A 180 4.54 11.89 -8.06
N PRO A 181 4.79 12.11 -9.36
CA PRO A 181 4.62 11.06 -10.35
C PRO A 181 5.48 9.82 -10.08
N ARG A 182 6.74 10.01 -9.66
CA ARG A 182 7.63 8.89 -9.39
C ARG A 182 7.21 8.09 -8.14
N VAL A 183 6.82 8.80 -7.08
CA VAL A 183 6.24 8.16 -5.88
C VAL A 183 4.98 7.38 -6.24
N ALA A 184 4.09 7.96 -7.05
CA ALA A 184 2.86 7.30 -7.49
C ALA A 184 3.14 6.08 -8.39
N MET A 185 4.15 6.15 -9.27
CA MET A 185 4.55 5.01 -10.11
C MET A 185 4.99 3.83 -9.23
N VAL A 186 5.86 4.04 -8.26
CA VAL A 186 6.32 2.96 -7.35
C VAL A 186 5.17 2.45 -6.50
N ALA A 187 4.33 3.31 -5.93
CA ALA A 187 3.15 2.90 -5.16
C ALA A 187 2.17 2.06 -6.01
N ASN A 188 1.98 2.41 -7.28
CA ASN A 188 1.15 1.63 -8.20
C ASN A 188 1.81 0.33 -8.63
N MET A 189 3.14 0.26 -8.70
CA MET A 189 3.86 -1.01 -8.88
C MET A 189 3.62 -1.93 -7.67
N GLU A 190 3.73 -1.42 -6.44
CA GLU A 190 3.42 -2.18 -5.23
C GLU A 190 1.98 -2.71 -5.26
N ALA A 191 1.01 -1.86 -5.59
CA ALA A 191 -0.39 -2.27 -5.70
C ALA A 191 -0.61 -3.32 -6.80
N ASN A 192 0.06 -3.18 -7.96
CA ASN A 192 -0.04 -4.14 -9.06
C ASN A 192 0.55 -5.50 -8.69
N VAL A 193 1.74 -5.51 -8.04
CA VAL A 193 2.35 -6.74 -7.51
C VAL A 193 1.42 -7.40 -6.49
N ALA A 194 0.85 -6.62 -5.57
CA ALA A 194 -0.11 -7.12 -4.58
C ALA A 194 -1.32 -7.78 -5.25
N ILE A 195 -1.90 -7.15 -6.28
CA ILE A 195 -3.02 -7.71 -7.04
C ILE A 195 -2.62 -9.00 -7.76
N SER A 196 -1.45 -9.03 -8.42
CA SER A 196 -0.95 -10.24 -9.10
C SER A 196 -0.82 -11.41 -8.13
N LEU A 197 -0.27 -11.15 -6.93
CA LEU A 197 -0.14 -12.15 -5.87
C LEU A 197 -1.50 -12.64 -5.35
N LEU A 198 -2.45 -11.74 -5.11
CA LEU A 198 -3.81 -12.09 -4.67
C LEU A 198 -4.55 -12.92 -5.71
N LEU A 199 -4.36 -12.62 -6.98
CA LEU A 199 -4.97 -13.37 -8.08
C LEU A 199 -4.24 -14.70 -8.38
N GLY A 200 -3.01 -14.88 -7.90
CA GLY A 200 -2.18 -16.05 -8.17
C GLY A 200 -1.67 -16.07 -9.60
N LEU A 201 -1.33 -14.91 -10.15
CA LEU A 201 -0.74 -14.81 -11.49
C LEU A 201 0.74 -15.25 -11.44
N GLU A 202 1.19 -15.96 -12.47
CA GLU A 202 2.56 -16.48 -12.56
C GLU A 202 3.59 -15.39 -12.88
N GLU A 203 3.17 -14.38 -13.66
CA GLU A 203 4.02 -13.23 -14.04
C GLU A 203 3.66 -12.01 -13.16
N ILE A 204 4.68 -11.37 -12.59
CA ILE A 204 4.58 -10.21 -11.71
C ILE A 204 5.32 -9.03 -12.35
#